data_9ea885e778a769584ed78a61d32691eb
#
_entry.id   9ea885e778a769584ed78a61d32691eb
#
_cell.length_a   1.000
_cell.length_b   1.000
_cell.length_c   1.000
_cell.angle_alpha   90.00
_cell.angle_beta   90.00
_cell.angle_gamma   90.00
#
_symmetry.space_group_name_H-M   'P 1'
#
loop_
_entity.id
_entity.type
_entity.pdbx_description
1 polymer ?
#
loop_
_entity_poly.entity_id
_entity_poly.type
_entity_poly.pdbx_seq_one_letter_code
_entity_poly.pdbx_strand_id
1 'polypeptide(L)'
;MAMNGFRNRWEGGIWVGILLLVFVVGCQTEDEVSAGADSRTKVATAVVDGVSGHALAQRHCASCHAFPQPDLLNRSTWKDAVLPRMAHRLGIYEGNRPDSFFESGIGGRIVKAANVFPDEPVLSQSEWQVIVDYYLANAPEGALPEPDSMEVAMGLPAFQLDVPSFRRRPPMTSLLRIGADGDRVYVGDANPSLSTLNILNAELEQMRAFAVDSAPSSLRAKDGRLWVTLIGSIPPTDAPSGSLIRVYPQGGTDGEGAKMTLIDSLQRPVHAAYEDLNGDGREDVVVSEFGYRTGR
;
A
#
# COMPACT_ATOMS: atom_id res chain seq x y z
N MET A 1 -33.61 34.66 17.25
CA MET A 1 -32.54 35.39 17.93
C MET A 1 -31.24 35.10 17.17
N ALA A 2 -30.54 36.15 16.77
CA ALA A 2 -29.71 36.27 15.58
C ALA A 2 -28.50 35.29 15.45
N MET A 3 -28.37 34.74 14.25
CA MET A 3 -27.18 34.07 13.72
C MET A 3 -26.24 35.12 13.14
N ASN A 4 -24.98 35.11 13.54
CA ASN A 4 -23.91 35.87 12.91
C ASN A 4 -23.07 34.98 11.99
N GLY A 5 -23.13 35.30 10.69
CA GLY A 5 -22.30 34.70 9.67
C GLY A 5 -20.91 35.33 9.64
N PHE A 6 -19.91 34.49 9.38
CA PHE A 6 -18.56 34.93 8.99
C PHE A 6 -18.39 34.82 7.49
N ARG A 7 -18.32 36.00 6.83
CA ARG A 7 -17.90 36.16 5.44
C ARG A 7 -16.43 36.57 5.45
N ASN A 8 -15.54 35.79 4.89
CA ASN A 8 -14.18 36.24 4.56
C ASN A 8 -14.11 36.62 3.09
N ARG A 9 -13.88 37.90 2.87
CA ARG A 9 -13.68 38.59 1.59
C ARG A 9 -12.16 38.77 1.42
N TRP A 10 -11.59 38.27 0.35
CA TRP A 10 -10.23 38.58 -0.06
C TRP A 10 -10.30 39.57 -1.21
N GLU A 11 -9.86 40.77 -0.94
CA GLU A 11 -9.59 41.79 -2.00
C GLU A 11 -8.08 41.86 -2.26
N GLY A 12 -7.75 42.04 -3.53
CA GLY A 12 -6.41 41.97 -4.08
C GLY A 12 -5.52 43.14 -3.74
N GLY A 13 -4.24 42.96 -3.96
CA GLY A 13 -3.20 44.00 -3.94
C GLY A 13 -2.02 43.56 -4.80
N ILE A 14 -1.95 44.16 -5.98
CA ILE A 14 -0.79 44.13 -6.89
C ILE A 14 0.29 45.03 -6.30
N TRP A 15 1.50 44.52 -6.08
CA TRP A 15 2.68 45.37 -5.93
C TRP A 15 3.77 44.96 -6.93
N VAL A 16 4.04 45.88 -7.84
CA VAL A 16 5.19 45.94 -8.75
C VAL A 16 6.32 46.68 -8.02
N GLY A 17 7.53 46.21 -8.13
CA GLY A 17 8.64 47.03 -7.70
C GLY A 17 10.00 46.35 -7.58
N ILE A 18 10.75 46.48 -8.62
CA ILE A 18 12.14 46.98 -8.70
C ILE A 18 13.27 46.02 -8.35
N LEU A 19 13.97 45.65 -9.40
CA LEU A 19 15.34 45.15 -9.48
C LEU A 19 16.34 46.09 -8.78
N LEU A 20 17.23 45.53 -7.98
CA LEU A 20 18.51 46.15 -7.64
C LEU A 20 19.62 45.11 -7.68
N LEU A 21 20.39 45.16 -8.76
CA LEU A 21 21.68 44.47 -8.92
C LEU A 21 22.71 45.19 -8.04
N VAL A 22 23.32 44.47 -7.11
CA VAL A 22 24.55 44.89 -6.47
C VAL A 22 25.61 43.85 -6.70
N PHE A 23 26.55 44.14 -7.58
CA PHE A 23 27.85 43.47 -7.69
C PHE A 23 28.70 43.86 -6.50
N VAL A 24 29.13 42.87 -5.70
CA VAL A 24 30.27 43.06 -4.79
C VAL A 24 31.31 42.02 -5.14
N VAL A 25 32.39 42.48 -5.71
CA VAL A 25 33.67 41.81 -5.85
C VAL A 25 34.38 41.91 -4.49
N GLY A 26 34.81 40.81 -3.92
CA GLY A 26 35.56 40.85 -2.67
C GLY A 26 36.29 39.56 -2.39
N CYS A 27 37.54 39.54 -2.72
CA CYS A 27 38.71 38.84 -2.14
C CYS A 27 38.56 37.44 -1.53
N GLN A 28 39.35 36.56 -2.11
CA GLN A 28 39.81 35.29 -1.58
C GLN A 28 40.59 35.50 -0.27
N THR A 29 40.25 34.72 0.74
CA THR A 29 41.17 34.26 1.77
C THR A 29 41.11 32.75 1.79
N GLU A 30 42.23 32.13 1.43
CA GLU A 30 42.48 30.69 1.56
C GLU A 30 42.63 30.38 3.06
N ASP A 31 41.62 29.77 3.67
CA ASP A 31 41.79 29.06 4.91
C ASP A 31 41.83 27.57 4.62
N GLU A 32 43.02 26.97 4.78
CA GLU A 32 43.23 25.54 4.75
C GLU A 32 42.41 24.88 5.86
N VAL A 33 41.21 24.35 5.49
CA VAL A 33 40.51 23.37 6.32
C VAL A 33 41.06 22.01 5.97
N SER A 34 41.84 21.47 6.90
CA SER A 34 42.34 20.11 6.97
C SER A 34 41.29 19.11 6.43
N ALA A 35 41.59 18.54 5.28
CA ALA A 35 40.85 17.44 4.69
C ALA A 35 40.98 16.21 5.61
N GLY A 36 39.92 15.96 6.41
CA GLY A 36 39.70 14.64 6.96
C GLY A 36 39.57 13.67 5.78
N ALA A 37 40.52 12.81 5.63
CA ALA A 37 40.55 11.79 4.59
C ALA A 37 39.34 10.87 4.75
N ASP A 38 38.27 11.16 4.00
CA ASP A 38 37.19 10.23 3.74
C ASP A 38 37.80 9.06 2.96
N SER A 39 38.19 8.01 3.69
CA SER A 39 38.63 6.75 3.10
C SER A 39 37.44 6.00 2.53
N ARG A 40 36.79 6.56 1.52
CA ARG A 40 35.95 5.80 0.61
C ARG A 40 36.90 4.89 -0.16
N THR A 41 37.13 3.71 0.39
CA THR A 41 37.71 2.59 -0.32
C THR A 41 36.97 2.51 -1.65
N LYS A 42 37.68 2.73 -2.77
CA LYS A 42 37.17 2.46 -4.11
C LYS A 42 36.80 0.98 -4.15
N VAL A 43 35.57 0.65 -3.86
CA VAL A 43 35.05 -0.70 -4.05
C VAL A 43 35.19 -0.98 -5.55
N ALA A 44 35.98 -1.97 -5.89
CA ALA A 44 36.11 -2.42 -7.27
C ALA A 44 34.70 -2.76 -7.77
N THR A 45 34.20 -1.97 -8.70
CA THR A 45 32.88 -2.21 -9.28
C THR A 45 33.00 -3.47 -10.10
N ALA A 46 32.47 -4.60 -9.61
CA ALA A 46 32.41 -5.83 -10.37
C ALA A 46 31.72 -5.56 -11.71
N VAL A 47 32.31 -6.06 -12.80
CA VAL A 47 31.79 -5.87 -14.15
C VAL A 47 31.75 -7.22 -14.86
N VAL A 48 30.72 -7.43 -15.64
CA VAL A 48 30.59 -8.56 -16.58
C VAL A 48 30.30 -8.00 -17.96
N ASP A 49 31.02 -8.41 -18.97
CA ASP A 49 30.92 -7.90 -20.34
C ASP A 49 30.96 -6.36 -20.46
N GLY A 50 31.73 -5.70 -19.57
CA GLY A 50 31.83 -4.24 -19.52
C GLY A 50 30.67 -3.52 -18.84
N VAL A 51 29.69 -4.26 -18.31
CA VAL A 51 28.49 -3.68 -17.61
C VAL A 51 28.68 -3.77 -16.10
N SER A 52 28.48 -2.65 -15.40
CA SER A 52 28.61 -2.59 -13.95
C SER A 52 27.40 -3.21 -13.22
N GLY A 53 27.62 -3.70 -11.99
CA GLY A 53 26.53 -4.21 -11.13
C GLY A 53 25.41 -3.21 -10.88
N HIS A 54 25.74 -1.93 -10.77
CA HIS A 54 24.73 -0.86 -10.68
C HIS A 54 23.85 -0.81 -11.94
N ALA A 55 24.43 -0.82 -13.13
CA ALA A 55 23.69 -0.75 -14.38
C ALA A 55 22.82 -2.00 -14.60
N LEU A 56 23.33 -3.19 -14.26
CA LEU A 56 22.54 -4.44 -14.26
C LEU A 56 21.39 -4.37 -13.25
N ALA A 57 21.67 -3.93 -12.02
CA ALA A 57 20.65 -3.77 -11.00
C ALA A 57 19.56 -2.78 -11.42
N GLN A 58 19.91 -1.63 -11.98
CA GLN A 58 18.93 -0.68 -12.52
C GLN A 58 18.07 -1.32 -13.61
N ARG A 59 18.65 -2.06 -14.54
CA ARG A 59 17.92 -2.71 -15.63
C ARG A 59 16.91 -3.73 -15.13
N HIS A 60 17.32 -4.58 -14.18
CA HIS A 60 16.51 -5.72 -13.75
C HIS A 60 15.64 -5.44 -12.53
N CYS A 61 16.14 -4.68 -11.54
CA CYS A 61 15.37 -4.41 -10.31
C CYS A 61 14.32 -3.29 -10.50
N ALA A 62 14.60 -2.28 -11.36
CA ALA A 62 13.66 -1.20 -11.63
C ALA A 62 12.54 -1.58 -12.60
N SER A 63 12.52 -2.80 -13.13
CA SER A 63 11.46 -3.25 -14.04
C SER A 63 10.10 -3.49 -13.37
N CYS A 64 10.08 -3.73 -12.05
CA CYS A 64 8.87 -4.07 -11.31
C CYS A 64 8.47 -3.02 -10.26
N HIS A 65 9.44 -2.29 -9.71
CA HIS A 65 9.23 -1.25 -8.70
C HIS A 65 10.32 -0.19 -8.79
N ALA A 66 10.21 0.89 -8.01
CA ALA A 66 11.27 1.89 -7.92
C ALA A 66 12.61 1.23 -7.54
N PHE A 67 13.70 1.69 -8.18
CA PHE A 67 15.03 1.12 -7.95
C PHE A 67 15.39 1.21 -6.46
N PRO A 68 15.63 0.09 -5.76
CA PRO A 68 15.98 0.10 -4.35
C PRO A 68 17.49 0.39 -4.21
N GLN A 69 17.82 1.49 -3.54
CA GLN A 69 19.21 1.84 -3.27
C GLN A 69 19.81 0.89 -2.22
N PRO A 70 21.11 0.55 -2.32
CA PRO A 70 21.75 -0.37 -1.37
C PRO A 70 21.72 0.10 0.09
N ASP A 71 21.69 1.41 0.34
CA ASP A 71 21.68 2.02 1.66
C ASP A 71 20.32 1.95 2.39
N LEU A 72 19.27 1.51 1.69
CA LEU A 72 17.93 1.33 2.30
C LEU A 72 17.87 0.19 3.31
N LEU A 73 18.78 -0.79 3.22
CA LEU A 73 18.84 -1.93 4.14
C LEU A 73 20.29 -2.27 4.46
N ASN A 74 20.53 -2.88 5.61
CA ASN A 74 21.86 -3.36 5.93
C ASN A 74 22.27 -4.57 5.08
N ARG A 75 23.58 -4.82 5.02
CA ARG A 75 24.20 -5.86 4.19
C ARG A 75 23.63 -7.25 4.46
N SER A 76 23.40 -7.60 5.73
CA SER A 76 22.85 -8.93 6.07
C SER A 76 21.41 -9.09 5.58
N THR A 77 20.58 -8.07 5.68
CA THR A 77 19.21 -8.09 5.16
C THR A 77 19.19 -8.26 3.63
N TRP A 78 20.06 -7.55 2.90
CA TRP A 78 20.21 -7.76 1.46
C TRP A 78 20.62 -9.19 1.16
N LYS A 79 21.70 -9.68 1.81
CA LYS A 79 22.29 -11.00 1.55
C LYS A 79 21.33 -12.14 1.86
N ASP A 80 20.72 -12.11 3.04
CA ASP A 80 20.04 -13.28 3.60
C ASP A 80 18.53 -13.28 3.34
N ALA A 81 17.95 -12.12 2.97
CA ALA A 81 16.52 -12.01 2.79
C ALA A 81 16.08 -11.47 1.42
N VAL A 82 16.60 -10.33 0.97
CA VAL A 82 16.06 -9.65 -0.22
C VAL A 82 16.59 -10.26 -1.51
N LEU A 83 17.92 -10.31 -1.69
CA LEU A 83 18.52 -10.80 -2.93
C LEU A 83 18.12 -12.24 -3.28
N PRO A 84 18.06 -13.20 -2.34
CA PRO A 84 17.58 -14.55 -2.66
C PRO A 84 16.13 -14.58 -3.18
N ARG A 85 15.25 -13.74 -2.63
CA ARG A 85 13.87 -13.65 -3.09
C ARG A 85 13.74 -12.97 -4.45
N MET A 86 14.61 -11.99 -4.74
CA MET A 86 14.67 -11.35 -6.06
C MET A 86 15.25 -12.29 -7.11
N ALA A 87 16.23 -13.12 -6.76
CA ALA A 87 16.75 -14.18 -7.64
C ALA A 87 15.60 -15.05 -8.18
N HIS A 88 14.69 -15.49 -7.31
CA HIS A 88 13.54 -16.29 -7.72
C HIS A 88 12.62 -15.57 -8.70
N ARG A 89 12.48 -14.24 -8.60
CA ARG A 89 11.69 -13.42 -9.55
C ARG A 89 12.38 -13.27 -10.91
N LEU A 90 13.69 -13.53 -10.95
CA LEU A 90 14.51 -13.48 -12.14
C LEU A 90 14.80 -14.87 -12.73
N GLY A 91 14.14 -15.90 -12.21
CA GLY A 91 14.32 -17.29 -12.68
C GLY A 91 15.62 -17.94 -12.22
N ILE A 92 16.27 -17.39 -11.19
CA ILE A 92 17.51 -17.93 -10.65
C ILE A 92 17.21 -18.74 -9.40
N TYR A 93 17.49 -20.04 -9.43
CA TYR A 93 17.20 -21.00 -8.37
C TYR A 93 18.43 -21.83 -8.03
N GLU A 94 18.50 -22.28 -6.77
CA GLU A 94 19.41 -23.36 -6.36
C GLU A 94 18.79 -24.70 -6.75
N GLY A 95 19.06 -25.18 -7.96
CA GLY A 95 18.44 -26.36 -8.53
C GLY A 95 17.15 -26.05 -9.31
N ASN A 96 16.13 -26.90 -9.15
CA ASN A 96 14.86 -26.72 -9.83
C ASN A 96 13.96 -25.67 -9.12
N ARG A 97 13.13 -24.98 -9.89
CA ARG A 97 12.12 -24.07 -9.35
C ARG A 97 11.18 -24.82 -8.39
N PRO A 98 11.04 -24.40 -7.11
CA PRO A 98 10.17 -25.06 -6.16
C PRO A 98 8.68 -24.91 -6.49
N ASP A 99 7.93 -26.01 -6.47
CA ASP A 99 6.47 -26.00 -6.61
C ASP A 99 5.76 -25.23 -5.50
N SER A 100 6.41 -25.10 -4.33
CA SER A 100 5.90 -24.34 -3.17
C SER A 100 5.77 -22.82 -3.42
N PHE A 101 6.31 -22.32 -4.54
CA PHE A 101 6.08 -20.93 -4.93
C PHE A 101 4.66 -20.68 -5.44
N PHE A 102 3.94 -21.74 -5.78
CA PHE A 102 2.58 -21.66 -6.29
C PHE A 102 1.61 -22.19 -5.24
N GLU A 103 0.64 -21.38 -4.87
CA GLU A 103 -0.46 -21.85 -4.06
C GLU A 103 -1.30 -22.88 -4.82
N SER A 104 -2.04 -23.71 -4.12
CA SER A 104 -2.96 -24.66 -4.74
C SER A 104 -4.14 -23.96 -5.42
N GLY A 105 -4.73 -24.60 -6.43
CA GLY A 105 -5.94 -24.12 -7.07
C GLY A 105 -5.72 -23.02 -8.10
N ILE A 106 -6.70 -22.12 -8.22
CA ILE A 106 -6.74 -21.12 -9.28
C ILE A 106 -5.68 -20.03 -9.09
N GLY A 107 -5.41 -19.61 -7.85
CA GLY A 107 -4.40 -18.60 -7.56
C GLY A 107 -3.02 -19.00 -8.05
N GLY A 108 -2.59 -20.25 -7.75
CA GLY A 108 -1.31 -20.76 -8.25
C GLY A 108 -1.23 -20.83 -9.78
N ARG A 109 -2.35 -21.17 -10.45
CA ARG A 109 -2.39 -21.14 -11.93
C ARG A 109 -2.24 -19.72 -12.48
N ILE A 110 -2.86 -18.73 -11.84
CA ILE A 110 -2.73 -17.31 -12.20
C ILE A 110 -1.27 -16.85 -12.04
N VAL A 111 -0.65 -17.14 -10.91
CA VAL A 111 0.78 -16.82 -10.65
C VAL A 111 1.69 -17.45 -11.69
N LYS A 112 1.42 -18.73 -12.06
CA LYS A 112 2.18 -19.44 -13.08
C LYS A 112 1.97 -18.84 -14.47
N ALA A 113 0.74 -18.52 -14.83
CA ALA A 113 0.41 -17.90 -16.14
C ALA A 113 1.00 -16.48 -16.25
N ALA A 114 1.09 -15.74 -15.15
CA ALA A 114 1.71 -14.41 -15.09
C ALA A 114 3.25 -14.47 -15.11
N ASN A 115 3.85 -15.65 -15.13
CA ASN A 115 5.30 -15.89 -15.13
C ASN A 115 6.05 -15.15 -14.02
N VAL A 116 5.43 -15.06 -12.83
CA VAL A 116 5.98 -14.34 -11.68
C VAL A 116 7.31 -14.95 -11.21
N PHE A 117 7.47 -16.24 -11.43
CA PHE A 117 8.69 -17.02 -11.18
C PHE A 117 9.05 -17.74 -12.47
N PRO A 118 9.87 -17.14 -13.35
CA PRO A 118 10.22 -17.70 -14.66
C PRO A 118 10.88 -19.07 -14.54
N ASP A 119 10.60 -19.99 -15.49
CA ASP A 119 11.31 -21.27 -15.59
C ASP A 119 12.75 -21.06 -16.02
N GLU A 120 12.97 -20.10 -16.94
CA GLU A 120 14.27 -19.77 -17.50
C GLU A 120 14.78 -18.47 -16.88
N PRO A 121 16.07 -18.37 -16.56
CA PRO A 121 16.63 -17.15 -16.00
C PRO A 121 16.60 -16.00 -17.01
N VAL A 122 16.22 -14.79 -16.55
CA VAL A 122 16.17 -13.58 -17.38
C VAL A 122 17.53 -12.88 -17.51
N LEU A 123 18.54 -13.33 -16.77
CA LEU A 123 19.95 -12.91 -16.85
C LEU A 123 20.84 -14.08 -16.46
N SER A 124 22.11 -14.02 -16.86
CA SER A 124 23.08 -15.06 -16.54
C SER A 124 23.44 -15.10 -15.05
N GLN A 125 23.95 -16.22 -14.58
CA GLN A 125 24.44 -16.36 -13.21
C GLN A 125 25.60 -15.39 -12.90
N SER A 126 26.42 -15.07 -13.89
CA SER A 126 27.54 -14.11 -13.75
C SER A 126 27.03 -12.68 -13.60
N GLU A 127 25.99 -12.26 -14.37
CA GLU A 127 25.35 -10.96 -14.22
C GLU A 127 24.66 -10.85 -12.86
N TRP A 128 23.97 -11.91 -12.43
CA TRP A 128 23.35 -11.94 -11.10
C TRP A 128 24.39 -11.77 -9.99
N GLN A 129 25.52 -12.47 -10.07
CA GLN A 129 26.59 -12.34 -9.06
C GLN A 129 27.13 -10.90 -8.99
N VAL A 130 27.30 -10.24 -10.12
CA VAL A 130 27.74 -8.83 -10.17
C VAL A 130 26.71 -7.88 -9.54
N ILE A 131 25.40 -8.16 -9.68
CA ILE A 131 24.35 -7.44 -8.95
C ILE A 131 24.46 -7.67 -7.43
N VAL A 132 24.64 -8.92 -7.01
CA VAL A 132 24.82 -9.27 -5.59
C VAL A 132 26.02 -8.53 -5.00
N ASP A 133 27.16 -8.59 -5.69
CA ASP A 133 28.41 -7.93 -5.26
C ASP A 133 28.20 -6.40 -5.14
N TYR A 134 27.49 -5.79 -6.07
CA TYR A 134 27.15 -4.37 -6.02
C TYR A 134 26.35 -4.02 -4.75
N TYR A 135 25.29 -4.77 -4.43
CA TYR A 135 24.51 -4.50 -3.23
C TYR A 135 25.32 -4.72 -1.95
N LEU A 136 26.04 -5.84 -1.85
CA LEU A 136 26.80 -6.17 -0.66
C LEU A 136 27.99 -5.22 -0.43
N ALA A 137 28.57 -4.68 -1.50
CA ALA A 137 29.65 -3.71 -1.38
C ALA A 137 29.19 -2.31 -0.96
N ASN A 138 27.96 -1.92 -1.32
CA ASN A 138 27.45 -0.57 -1.10
C ASN A 138 26.41 -0.47 0.04
N ALA A 139 25.97 -1.60 0.60
CA ALA A 139 25.05 -1.61 1.74
C ALA A 139 25.81 -1.38 3.07
N PRO A 140 25.21 -0.65 4.02
CA PRO A 140 25.76 -0.48 5.36
C PRO A 140 25.90 -1.82 6.10
N GLU A 141 26.99 -1.97 6.88
CA GLU A 141 27.20 -3.21 7.63
C GLU A 141 26.32 -3.33 8.88
N GLY A 142 26.16 -2.21 9.57
CA GLY A 142 25.42 -2.14 10.85
C GLY A 142 23.93 -1.88 10.69
N ALA A 143 23.26 -1.70 11.82
CA ALA A 143 21.90 -1.21 11.86
C ALA A 143 21.80 0.16 11.16
N LEU A 144 20.70 0.40 10.48
CA LEU A 144 20.43 1.73 9.93
C LEU A 144 20.25 2.73 11.07
N PRO A 145 20.64 4.01 10.87
CA PRO A 145 20.38 5.04 11.85
C PRO A 145 18.88 5.07 12.17
N GLU A 146 18.55 4.95 13.44
CA GLU A 146 17.18 5.23 13.87
C GLU A 146 16.98 6.76 13.82
N PRO A 147 15.83 7.23 13.34
CA PRO A 147 15.50 8.64 13.48
C PRO A 147 15.50 9.00 14.97
N ASP A 148 15.91 10.21 15.29
CA ASP A 148 15.87 10.71 16.67
C ASP A 148 14.50 10.38 17.26
N SER A 149 14.50 9.68 18.41
CA SER A 149 13.26 9.28 19.06
C SER A 149 12.51 10.55 19.47
N MET A 150 11.39 10.81 18.79
CA MET A 150 10.46 11.83 19.29
C MET A 150 9.94 11.36 20.65
N GLU A 151 9.95 12.26 21.62
CA GLU A 151 9.33 11.98 22.91
C GLU A 151 7.86 11.65 22.71
N VAL A 152 7.50 10.39 22.95
CA VAL A 152 6.12 9.94 22.82
C VAL A 152 5.36 10.37 24.06
N ALA A 153 4.44 11.34 23.90
CA ALA A 153 3.54 11.72 24.97
C ALA A 153 2.64 10.53 25.32
N MET A 154 2.65 10.16 26.61
CA MET A 154 1.79 9.08 27.10
C MET A 154 0.36 9.59 27.31
N GLY A 155 -0.61 8.83 26.76
CA GLY A 155 -2.04 9.13 26.87
C GLY A 155 -2.58 9.94 25.69
N LEU A 156 -3.89 10.08 25.68
CA LEU A 156 -4.65 10.79 24.63
C LEU A 156 -5.58 11.80 25.31
N PRO A 157 -5.06 12.92 25.86
CA PRO A 157 -5.86 13.84 26.70
C PRO A 157 -7.01 14.52 25.93
N ALA A 158 -6.96 14.55 24.60
CA ALA A 158 -8.03 15.08 23.75
C ALA A 158 -9.13 14.06 23.41
N PHE A 159 -9.01 12.81 23.88
CA PHE A 159 -9.94 11.74 23.56
C PHE A 159 -10.52 11.12 24.83
N GLN A 160 -11.79 10.79 24.78
CA GLN A 160 -12.46 9.97 25.78
C GLN A 160 -12.63 8.56 25.20
N LEU A 161 -12.34 7.53 26.00
CA LEU A 161 -12.61 6.16 25.63
C LEU A 161 -14.04 5.77 25.98
N ASP A 162 -14.89 5.60 24.97
CA ASP A 162 -16.21 5.01 25.11
C ASP A 162 -16.17 3.55 24.69
N VAL A 163 -16.67 2.66 25.55
CA VAL A 163 -16.68 1.23 25.29
C VAL A 163 -18.09 0.81 24.85
N PRO A 164 -18.28 0.48 23.56
CA PRO A 164 -19.62 0.13 23.07
C PRO A 164 -20.13 -1.17 23.69
N SER A 165 -21.45 -1.32 23.77
CA SER A 165 -22.09 -2.59 24.14
C SER A 165 -21.87 -3.67 23.09
N PHE A 166 -21.72 -3.28 21.82
CA PHE A 166 -21.39 -4.16 20.72
C PHE A 166 -19.96 -4.71 20.86
N ARG A 167 -19.82 -6.04 20.90
CA ARG A 167 -18.51 -6.71 21.00
C ARG A 167 -18.47 -7.96 20.16
N ARG A 168 -17.36 -8.16 19.45
CA ARG A 168 -16.99 -9.43 18.80
C ARG A 168 -15.77 -10.04 19.49
N ARG A 169 -15.76 -11.34 19.64
CA ARG A 169 -14.64 -12.09 20.25
C ARG A 169 -14.32 -13.33 19.43
N PRO A 170 -13.07 -13.53 19.01
CA PRO A 170 -11.98 -12.54 19.05
C PRO A 170 -12.33 -11.33 18.18
N PRO A 171 -11.78 -10.14 18.46
CA PRO A 171 -11.99 -8.98 17.61
C PRO A 171 -11.22 -9.17 16.30
N MET A 172 -11.89 -9.08 15.17
CA MET A 172 -11.31 -9.18 13.83
C MET A 172 -11.84 -8.07 12.94
N THR A 173 -11.87 -6.85 13.48
CA THR A 173 -12.38 -5.68 12.76
C THR A 173 -11.52 -5.40 11.53
N SER A 174 -12.12 -5.46 10.35
CA SER A 174 -11.51 -5.20 9.07
C SER A 174 -11.92 -3.86 8.46
N LEU A 175 -13.04 -3.30 8.90
CA LEU A 175 -13.58 -2.04 8.44
C LEU A 175 -14.16 -1.25 9.61
N LEU A 176 -13.83 0.03 9.68
CA LEU A 176 -14.51 1.03 10.50
C LEU A 176 -14.80 2.26 9.64
N ARG A 177 -16.06 2.67 9.57
CA ARG A 177 -16.49 3.85 8.82
C ARG A 177 -17.55 4.62 9.60
N ILE A 178 -17.33 5.92 9.79
CA ILE A 178 -18.34 6.83 10.32
C ILE A 178 -19.16 7.37 9.14
N GLY A 179 -20.48 7.38 9.26
CA GLY A 179 -21.38 7.98 8.28
C GLY A 179 -21.13 9.47 8.13
N ALA A 180 -21.46 10.02 6.96
CA ALA A 180 -21.23 11.44 6.67
C ALA A 180 -21.96 12.38 7.65
N ASP A 181 -23.11 11.94 8.14
CA ASP A 181 -23.94 12.70 9.09
C ASP A 181 -23.53 12.49 10.55
N GLY A 182 -22.53 11.60 10.81
CA GLY A 182 -22.08 11.25 12.15
C GLY A 182 -23.07 10.42 12.97
N ASP A 183 -24.22 10.06 12.41
CA ASP A 183 -25.31 9.35 13.06
C ASP A 183 -25.16 7.83 13.07
N ARG A 184 -24.21 7.31 12.30
CA ARG A 184 -23.97 5.87 12.11
C ARG A 184 -22.52 5.51 12.10
N VAL A 185 -22.21 4.34 12.64
CA VAL A 185 -20.91 3.71 12.56
C VAL A 185 -21.06 2.33 11.90
N TYR A 186 -20.30 2.09 10.87
CA TYR A 186 -20.27 0.82 10.15
C TYR A 186 -19.02 0.04 10.57
N VAL A 187 -19.23 -1.19 11.03
CA VAL A 187 -18.16 -2.06 11.52
C VAL A 187 -18.17 -3.36 10.73
N GLY A 188 -17.11 -3.60 9.96
CA GLY A 188 -16.84 -4.88 9.30
C GLY A 188 -16.06 -5.80 10.21
N ASP A 189 -16.46 -7.06 10.29
CA ASP A 189 -15.77 -8.10 11.05
C ASP A 189 -15.36 -9.25 10.12
N ALA A 190 -14.09 -9.67 10.24
CA ALA A 190 -13.45 -10.64 9.37
C ALA A 190 -13.45 -12.05 9.95
N ASN A 191 -14.35 -12.37 10.88
CA ASN A 191 -14.38 -13.70 11.50
C ASN A 191 -14.52 -14.80 10.43
N PRO A 192 -13.60 -15.78 10.37
CA PRO A 192 -13.60 -16.80 9.33
C PRO A 192 -14.87 -17.67 9.29
N SER A 193 -15.54 -17.84 10.45
CA SER A 193 -16.79 -18.60 10.52
C SER A 193 -17.98 -17.82 10.04
N LEU A 194 -17.98 -16.49 10.21
CA LEU A 194 -19.07 -15.59 9.81
C LEU A 194 -18.57 -14.17 9.74
N SER A 195 -18.18 -13.72 8.57
CA SER A 195 -17.91 -12.30 8.34
C SER A 195 -19.21 -11.49 8.37
N THR A 196 -19.18 -10.31 8.98
CA THR A 196 -20.37 -9.47 9.13
C THR A 196 -20.08 -8.01 8.83
N LEU A 197 -21.13 -7.32 8.36
CA LEU A 197 -21.23 -5.87 8.35
C LEU A 197 -22.27 -5.46 9.40
N ASN A 198 -21.85 -4.67 10.39
CA ASN A 198 -22.69 -4.20 11.47
C ASN A 198 -22.91 -2.69 11.32
N ILE A 199 -24.13 -2.24 11.58
CA ILE A 199 -24.53 -0.83 11.59
C ILE A 199 -24.88 -0.47 13.02
N LEU A 200 -24.19 0.52 13.57
CA LEU A 200 -24.41 1.06 14.91
C LEU A 200 -25.00 2.48 14.78
N ASN A 201 -25.76 2.91 15.81
CA ASN A 201 -26.17 4.30 15.96
C ASN A 201 -25.05 5.17 16.57
N ALA A 202 -25.32 6.44 16.83
CA ALA A 202 -24.37 7.38 17.43
C ALA A 202 -23.97 6.99 18.87
N GLU A 203 -24.83 6.27 19.57
CA GLU A 203 -24.60 5.73 20.92
C GLU A 203 -23.85 4.40 20.90
N LEU A 204 -23.37 3.97 19.72
CA LEU A 204 -22.67 2.71 19.46
C LEU A 204 -23.48 1.45 19.78
N GLU A 205 -24.80 1.55 19.72
CA GLU A 205 -25.70 0.41 19.83
C GLU A 205 -25.92 -0.24 18.46
N GLN A 206 -25.98 -1.57 18.42
CA GLN A 206 -26.17 -2.30 17.17
C GLN A 206 -27.61 -2.18 16.67
N MET A 207 -27.79 -1.52 15.55
CA MET A 207 -29.06 -1.41 14.85
C MET A 207 -29.35 -2.60 13.93
N ARG A 208 -28.36 -3.03 13.15
CA ARG A 208 -28.45 -4.11 12.17
C ARG A 208 -27.12 -4.84 12.00
N ALA A 209 -27.22 -6.11 11.57
CA ALA A 209 -26.08 -6.92 11.15
C ALA A 209 -26.44 -7.70 9.89
N PHE A 210 -25.47 -7.76 8.97
CA PHE A 210 -25.56 -8.53 7.73
C PHE A 210 -24.44 -9.54 7.71
N ALA A 211 -24.78 -10.81 7.50
CA ALA A 211 -23.77 -11.79 7.10
C ALA A 211 -23.29 -11.48 5.69
N VAL A 212 -21.97 -11.49 5.48
CA VAL A 212 -21.32 -11.25 4.20
C VAL A 212 -20.33 -12.38 3.91
N ASP A 213 -20.03 -12.56 2.64
CA ASP A 213 -19.28 -13.75 2.18
C ASP A 213 -17.80 -13.73 2.57
N SER A 214 -17.25 -12.53 2.81
CA SER A 214 -15.89 -12.35 3.33
C SER A 214 -15.75 -11.00 4.01
N ALA A 215 -14.56 -10.74 4.57
CA ALA A 215 -14.27 -9.54 5.33
C ALA A 215 -14.50 -8.25 4.53
N PRO A 216 -15.33 -7.30 5.02
CA PRO A 216 -15.46 -5.97 4.44
C PRO A 216 -14.14 -5.20 4.53
N SER A 217 -13.70 -4.61 3.42
CA SER A 217 -12.45 -3.81 3.35
C SER A 217 -12.72 -2.33 3.12
N SER A 218 -13.78 -1.97 2.39
CA SER A 218 -14.22 -0.58 2.24
C SER A 218 -15.74 -0.48 2.15
N LEU A 219 -16.26 0.71 2.45
CA LEU A 219 -17.69 0.97 2.41
C LEU A 219 -17.98 2.40 1.96
N ARG A 220 -18.97 2.55 1.09
CA ARG A 220 -19.61 3.81 0.74
C ARG A 220 -21.10 3.72 1.10
N ALA A 221 -21.58 4.70 1.86
CA ALA A 221 -23.01 4.89 2.12
C ALA A 221 -23.53 6.06 1.27
N LYS A 222 -24.59 5.84 0.48
CA LYS A 222 -25.24 6.87 -0.33
C LYS A 222 -26.70 6.47 -0.58
N ASP A 223 -27.62 7.41 -0.49
CA ASP A 223 -29.05 7.24 -0.80
C ASP A 223 -29.68 6.01 -0.12
N GLY A 224 -29.35 5.77 1.15
CA GLY A 224 -29.87 4.65 1.94
C GLY A 224 -29.34 3.27 1.53
N ARG A 225 -28.37 3.20 0.63
CA ARG A 225 -27.70 1.98 0.16
C ARG A 225 -26.25 1.95 0.60
N LEU A 226 -25.68 0.77 0.70
CA LEU A 226 -24.27 0.59 1.02
C LEU A 226 -23.59 -0.18 -0.10
N TRP A 227 -22.48 0.34 -0.61
CA TRP A 227 -21.56 -0.37 -1.49
C TRP A 227 -20.42 -0.87 -0.63
N VAL A 228 -20.20 -2.17 -0.61
CA VAL A 228 -19.26 -2.81 0.29
C VAL A 228 -18.27 -3.65 -0.53
N THR A 229 -17.00 -3.34 -0.40
CA THR A 229 -15.94 -4.16 -0.97
C THR A 229 -15.61 -5.28 0.00
N LEU A 230 -15.62 -6.52 -0.49
CA LEU A 230 -15.31 -7.73 0.27
C LEU A 230 -13.98 -8.29 -0.23
N ILE A 231 -13.00 -8.41 0.65
CA ILE A 231 -11.62 -8.76 0.27
C ILE A 231 -11.47 -10.20 -0.27
N GLY A 232 -12.42 -11.08 0.02
CA GLY A 232 -12.33 -12.52 -0.27
C GLY A 232 -11.54 -13.27 0.78
N SER A 233 -10.23 -13.15 0.78
CA SER A 233 -9.34 -13.81 1.74
C SER A 233 -8.45 -12.82 2.47
N ILE A 234 -8.40 -12.87 3.80
CA ILE A 234 -7.42 -12.13 4.59
C ILE A 234 -6.01 -12.71 4.38
N PRO A 235 -5.79 -14.03 4.50
CA PRO A 235 -4.51 -14.62 4.09
C PRO A 235 -4.17 -14.28 2.63
N PRO A 236 -2.90 -13.99 2.33
CA PRO A 236 -2.46 -13.66 0.99
C PRO A 236 -2.75 -14.78 -0.03
N THR A 237 -3.41 -14.43 -1.14
CA THR A 237 -3.73 -15.32 -2.26
C THR A 237 -3.93 -14.53 -3.54
N ASP A 238 -3.68 -15.14 -4.68
CA ASP A 238 -4.05 -14.63 -6.01
C ASP A 238 -5.37 -15.24 -6.52
N ALA A 239 -6.07 -16.01 -5.67
CA ALA A 239 -7.40 -16.50 -6.01
C ALA A 239 -8.41 -15.35 -6.06
N PRO A 240 -9.22 -15.24 -7.13
CA PRO A 240 -10.20 -14.16 -7.30
C PRO A 240 -11.47 -14.46 -6.49
N SER A 241 -11.39 -14.29 -5.17
CA SER A 241 -12.48 -14.57 -4.23
C SER A 241 -13.13 -13.34 -3.62
N GLY A 242 -12.67 -12.15 -3.99
CA GLY A 242 -13.24 -10.88 -3.56
C GLY A 242 -14.40 -10.41 -4.43
N SER A 243 -15.17 -9.45 -3.93
CA SER A 243 -16.32 -8.90 -4.64
C SER A 243 -16.65 -7.47 -4.19
N LEU A 244 -17.43 -6.79 -5.02
CA LEU A 244 -18.15 -5.57 -4.66
C LEU A 244 -19.64 -5.91 -4.58
N ILE A 245 -20.26 -5.66 -3.42
CA ILE A 245 -21.68 -5.90 -3.22
C ILE A 245 -22.42 -4.60 -2.89
N ARG A 246 -23.73 -4.61 -3.15
CA ARG A 246 -24.66 -3.59 -2.64
C ARG A 246 -25.50 -4.21 -1.53
N VAL A 247 -25.63 -3.50 -0.41
CA VAL A 247 -26.49 -3.88 0.72
C VAL A 247 -27.61 -2.87 0.86
N TYR A 248 -28.81 -3.35 1.11
CA TYR A 248 -30.01 -2.57 1.32
C TYR A 248 -30.42 -2.65 2.81
N PRO A 249 -30.04 -1.67 3.65
CA PRO A 249 -30.30 -1.74 5.08
C PRO A 249 -31.80 -1.76 5.46
N GLN A 250 -32.64 -1.18 4.61
CA GLN A 250 -34.09 -1.15 4.81
C GLN A 250 -34.84 -2.32 4.15
N GLY A 251 -34.11 -3.22 3.49
CA GLY A 251 -34.66 -4.24 2.60
C GLY A 251 -34.69 -3.75 1.16
N GLY A 252 -34.56 -4.69 0.20
CA GLY A 252 -34.71 -4.38 -1.22
C GLY A 252 -36.16 -4.10 -1.56
N THR A 253 -36.41 -3.19 -2.49
CA THR A 253 -37.69 -3.00 -3.16
C THR A 253 -37.72 -3.89 -4.42
N ASP A 254 -38.90 -4.30 -4.85
CA ASP A 254 -39.06 -5.00 -6.15
C ASP A 254 -38.44 -6.41 -6.27
N GLY A 255 -38.37 -7.16 -5.16
CA GLY A 255 -37.83 -8.53 -5.16
C GLY A 255 -36.31 -8.62 -5.08
N GLU A 256 -35.60 -7.52 -4.98
CA GLU A 256 -34.20 -7.50 -4.62
C GLU A 256 -34.01 -7.97 -3.17
N GLY A 257 -33.11 -8.94 -2.96
CA GLY A 257 -32.73 -9.37 -1.61
C GLY A 257 -32.03 -8.26 -0.82
N ALA A 258 -31.75 -8.49 0.46
CA ALA A 258 -31.00 -7.54 1.29
C ALA A 258 -29.57 -7.26 0.77
N LYS A 259 -29.04 -8.09 -0.13
CA LYS A 259 -27.70 -7.98 -0.73
C LYS A 259 -27.75 -8.33 -2.22
N MET A 260 -26.91 -7.69 -3.01
CA MET A 260 -26.72 -7.93 -4.44
C MET A 260 -25.24 -7.82 -4.77
N THR A 261 -24.68 -8.82 -5.45
CA THR A 261 -23.30 -8.75 -5.99
C THR A 261 -23.30 -7.90 -7.27
N LEU A 262 -22.42 -6.90 -7.30
CA LEU A 262 -22.22 -6.00 -8.44
C LEU A 262 -21.04 -6.46 -9.31
N ILE A 263 -19.94 -6.81 -8.67
CA ILE A 263 -18.72 -7.30 -9.30
C ILE A 263 -18.21 -8.47 -8.47
N ASP A 264 -17.87 -9.57 -9.08
CA ASP A 264 -17.26 -10.73 -8.44
C ASP A 264 -15.86 -11.02 -9.03
N SER A 265 -15.26 -12.09 -8.54
CA SER A 265 -13.97 -12.58 -9.05
C SER A 265 -12.83 -11.55 -8.96
N LEU A 266 -12.87 -10.69 -7.96
CA LEU A 266 -11.83 -9.72 -7.67
C LEU A 266 -10.68 -10.34 -6.86
N GLN A 267 -9.44 -9.90 -7.12
CA GLN A 267 -8.24 -10.40 -6.45
C GLN A 267 -7.88 -9.55 -5.23
N ARG A 268 -8.49 -9.86 -4.08
CA ARG A 268 -8.28 -9.14 -2.81
C ARG A 268 -8.51 -7.63 -2.94
N PRO A 269 -9.71 -7.19 -3.33
CA PRO A 269 -10.02 -5.78 -3.45
C PRO A 269 -10.00 -5.10 -2.06
N VAL A 270 -9.39 -3.93 -1.99
CA VAL A 270 -9.22 -3.18 -0.74
C VAL A 270 -10.01 -1.89 -0.69
N HIS A 271 -10.28 -1.28 -1.83
CA HIS A 271 -11.02 -0.04 -1.90
C HIS A 271 -11.78 0.07 -3.23
N ALA A 272 -12.91 0.78 -3.19
CA ALA A 272 -13.65 1.19 -4.39
C ALA A 272 -13.90 2.70 -4.33
N ALA A 273 -13.52 3.41 -5.39
CA ALA A 273 -13.80 4.82 -5.62
C ALA A 273 -14.90 4.96 -6.67
N TYR A 274 -15.68 6.03 -6.57
CA TYR A 274 -16.86 6.26 -7.41
C TYR A 274 -16.85 7.69 -7.90
N GLU A 275 -16.84 7.89 -9.21
CA GLU A 275 -16.88 9.19 -9.88
C GLU A 275 -17.39 9.01 -11.31
N ASP A 276 -17.97 10.02 -11.92
CA ASP A 276 -18.28 10.04 -13.34
C ASP A 276 -17.00 10.38 -14.13
N LEU A 277 -16.29 9.33 -14.55
CA LEU A 277 -14.98 9.47 -15.22
C LEU A 277 -15.08 9.81 -16.70
N ASN A 278 -16.20 9.48 -17.32
CA ASN A 278 -16.41 9.65 -18.75
C ASN A 278 -17.35 10.83 -19.12
N GLY A 279 -17.99 11.46 -18.13
CA GLY A 279 -18.89 12.60 -18.30
C GLY A 279 -20.28 12.23 -18.81
N ASP A 280 -20.74 10.97 -18.64
CA ASP A 280 -22.06 10.51 -19.10
C ASP A 280 -23.20 10.75 -18.10
N GLY A 281 -22.90 11.34 -16.95
CA GLY A 281 -23.84 11.62 -15.86
C GLY A 281 -24.12 10.42 -14.96
N ARG A 282 -23.37 9.32 -15.08
CA ARG A 282 -23.43 8.14 -14.22
C ARG A 282 -22.13 7.98 -13.47
N GLU A 283 -22.21 7.43 -12.27
CA GLU A 283 -20.99 7.11 -11.53
C GLU A 283 -20.36 5.83 -12.06
N ASP A 284 -19.11 5.93 -12.44
CA ASP A 284 -18.22 4.80 -12.67
C ASP A 284 -17.66 4.28 -11.36
N VAL A 285 -17.07 3.10 -11.36
CA VAL A 285 -16.39 2.54 -10.21
C VAL A 285 -14.97 2.09 -10.57
N VAL A 286 -14.00 2.52 -9.78
CA VAL A 286 -12.62 2.05 -9.84
C VAL A 286 -12.36 1.22 -8.59
N VAL A 287 -12.00 -0.05 -8.77
CA VAL A 287 -11.67 -0.95 -7.67
C VAL A 287 -10.17 -1.17 -7.63
N SER A 288 -9.57 -0.92 -6.47
CA SER A 288 -8.16 -1.23 -6.23
C SER A 288 -8.03 -2.67 -5.76
N GLU A 289 -7.39 -3.49 -6.56
CA GLU A 289 -7.08 -4.87 -6.24
C GLU A 289 -5.63 -4.98 -5.77
N PHE A 290 -5.42 -5.81 -4.78
CA PHE A 290 -4.14 -5.96 -4.10
C PHE A 290 -3.46 -7.29 -4.49
N GLY A 291 -4.24 -8.36 -4.74
CA GLY A 291 -3.74 -9.68 -5.06
C GLY A 291 -2.78 -10.21 -3.99
N TYR A 292 -1.77 -10.94 -4.45
CA TYR A 292 -0.65 -11.35 -3.61
C TYR A 292 0.68 -11.27 -4.37
N ARG A 293 0.90 -12.18 -5.31
CA ARG A 293 2.16 -12.25 -6.07
C ARG A 293 2.07 -11.56 -7.42
N THR A 294 0.87 -11.49 -7.99
CA THR A 294 0.63 -10.83 -9.29
C THR A 294 0.41 -9.34 -9.17
N GLY A 295 0.02 -8.82 -7.99
CA GLY A 295 -0.20 -7.39 -7.76
C GLY A 295 -1.35 -6.80 -8.58
N ARG A 296 -2.40 -7.56 -8.82
CA ARG A 296 -3.58 -7.11 -9.57
C ARG A 296 -4.65 -6.62 -8.62
#